data_beda20fcd644cc69c3a1f3d89fd34c48
#
_entry.id   beda20fcd644cc69c3a1f3d89fd34c48
#
_cell.length_a   1.000
_cell.length_b   1.000
_cell.length_c   1.000
_cell.angle_alpha   90.00
_cell.angle_beta   90.00
_cell.angle_gamma   90.00
#
_symmetry.space_group_name_H-M   'P 1'
#
loop_
_entity.id
_entity.type
_entity.pdbx_description
1 polymer ?
#
loop_
_entity_poly.entity_id
_entity_poly.type
_entity_poly.pdbx_seq_one_letter_code
_entity_poly.pdbx_strand_id
1 'polypeptide(L)'
;DEGHSEPSPVWREIVRQSDAIKVVITATPYRNDLFELNVDLDDYFIFTFKQAISDKIITEPNFIQVNSMEKMLQEVQLFLEKNENIKCIIKCKDAYDISRYHESISKKFKTVSIHETFRNDEASGKFKSVNSALKSDNIRVLIHQHKLDEGVDLPEAKLLVLTYQVGSGRELVQTIGRVVRNYNSIEPMIIDLASSSNERMWQSYRVFDDYISTPSGSKGFIKSLSTTNLIKGFLDNFPEYSYFSSRFRERLDLQSINANDISIPLASVCFIEKGPNYSTPLLLDKIYWELHTQGSLVKEIKNDH
;
A
#
# COMPACT_ATOMS: atom_id res chain seq x y z
N ASP A 1 -0.57 -9.22 -14.54
CA ASP A 1 -0.23 -8.03 -13.76
C ASP A 1 -1.40 -7.64 -12.88
N GLU A 2 -1.15 -6.90 -11.78
CA GLU A 2 -2.16 -6.57 -10.75
C GLU A 2 -2.86 -7.83 -10.20
N GLY A 3 -2.07 -8.85 -9.97
CA GLY A 3 -2.53 -10.19 -9.60
C GLY A 3 -3.31 -10.27 -8.29
N HIS A 4 -3.22 -9.25 -7.44
CA HIS A 4 -4.04 -9.12 -6.25
C HIS A 4 -5.55 -9.06 -6.56
N SER A 5 -5.93 -8.76 -7.79
CA SER A 5 -7.34 -8.76 -8.26
C SER A 5 -7.84 -10.13 -8.70
N GLU A 6 -6.94 -11.12 -8.91
CA GLU A 6 -7.31 -12.48 -9.37
C GLU A 6 -8.42 -13.11 -8.53
N PRO A 7 -8.39 -13.06 -7.19
CA PRO A 7 -9.41 -13.71 -6.37
C PRO A 7 -10.77 -13.01 -6.36
N SER A 8 -10.89 -11.80 -6.91
CA SER A 8 -12.19 -11.11 -6.96
C SER A 8 -13.20 -11.87 -7.84
N PRO A 9 -14.52 -11.85 -7.54
CA PRO A 9 -15.48 -12.75 -8.16
C PRO A 9 -15.46 -12.78 -9.69
N VAL A 10 -15.36 -11.61 -10.33
CA VAL A 10 -15.37 -11.49 -11.79
C VAL A 10 -14.09 -12.04 -12.41
N TRP A 11 -12.93 -11.62 -11.92
CA TRP A 11 -11.64 -12.07 -12.43
C TRP A 11 -11.39 -13.54 -12.13
N ARG A 12 -11.76 -14.01 -10.94
CA ARG A 12 -11.64 -15.40 -10.53
C ARG A 12 -12.34 -16.34 -11.51
N GLU A 13 -13.56 -16.01 -11.91
CA GLU A 13 -14.32 -16.85 -12.83
C GLU A 13 -13.61 -16.97 -14.19
N ILE A 14 -13.18 -15.85 -14.75
CA ILE A 14 -12.52 -15.83 -16.07
C ILE A 14 -11.14 -16.50 -16.02
N VAL A 15 -10.32 -16.15 -15.02
CA VAL A 15 -8.93 -16.62 -14.95
C VAL A 15 -8.85 -18.10 -14.61
N ARG A 16 -9.69 -18.58 -13.66
CA ARG A 16 -9.62 -19.98 -13.21
C ARG A 16 -10.20 -20.98 -14.20
N GLN A 17 -11.08 -20.55 -15.11
CA GLN A 17 -11.62 -21.40 -16.18
C GLN A 17 -10.63 -21.58 -17.34
N SER A 18 -9.58 -20.79 -17.43
CA SER A 18 -8.57 -20.93 -18.48
C SER A 18 -7.64 -22.10 -18.20
N ASP A 19 -7.37 -22.93 -19.20
CA ASP A 19 -6.40 -24.05 -19.14
C ASP A 19 -4.94 -23.59 -19.35
N ALA A 20 -4.72 -22.28 -19.54
CA ALA A 20 -3.38 -21.73 -19.73
C ALA A 20 -2.54 -21.77 -18.46
N ILE A 21 -1.22 -21.85 -18.60
CA ILE A 21 -0.27 -21.62 -17.52
C ILE A 21 -0.44 -20.17 -17.03
N LYS A 22 -0.58 -20.00 -15.73
CA LYS A 22 -0.87 -18.71 -15.11
C LYS A 22 0.32 -18.25 -14.29
N VAL A 23 0.76 -17.02 -14.53
CA VAL A 23 1.74 -16.33 -13.70
C VAL A 23 1.07 -15.11 -13.10
N VAL A 24 0.97 -15.08 -11.77
CA VAL A 24 0.37 -13.98 -11.02
C VAL A 24 1.46 -13.03 -10.57
N ILE A 25 1.41 -11.79 -11.05
CA ILE A 25 2.39 -10.75 -10.72
C ILE A 25 1.67 -9.63 -9.97
N THR A 26 2.16 -9.29 -8.79
CA THR A 26 1.62 -8.18 -7.98
C THR A 26 2.68 -7.58 -7.06
N ALA A 27 2.65 -6.29 -6.89
CA ALA A 27 3.45 -5.60 -5.89
C ALA A 27 2.82 -5.68 -4.48
N THR A 28 1.53 -6.01 -4.39
CA THR A 28 0.76 -5.99 -3.14
C THR A 28 -0.15 -7.22 -3.05
N PRO A 29 0.39 -8.41 -2.76
CA PRO A 29 -0.38 -9.66 -2.72
C PRO A 29 -1.33 -9.77 -1.52
N TYR A 30 -1.34 -8.76 -0.64
CA TYR A 30 -2.12 -8.75 0.59
C TYR A 30 -3.61 -8.52 0.33
N ARG A 31 -4.44 -9.29 1.03
CA ARG A 31 -5.89 -9.15 1.01
C ARG A 31 -6.45 -9.27 2.42
N ASN A 32 -7.53 -8.53 2.68
CA ASN A 32 -8.28 -8.58 3.94
C ASN A 32 -9.62 -9.33 3.82
N ASP A 33 -9.88 -9.89 2.65
CA ASP A 33 -11.02 -10.76 2.42
C ASP A 33 -10.61 -12.24 2.50
N LEU A 34 -11.58 -13.14 2.48
CA LEU A 34 -11.35 -14.59 2.53
C LEU A 34 -10.90 -15.19 1.20
N PHE A 35 -10.68 -14.35 0.18
CA PHE A 35 -10.31 -14.85 -1.13
C PHE A 35 -8.79 -15.10 -1.19
N GLU A 36 -8.42 -16.31 -1.51
CA GLU A 36 -7.04 -16.74 -1.70
C GLU A 36 -6.65 -16.69 -3.17
N LEU A 37 -5.39 -16.34 -3.43
CA LEU A 37 -4.78 -16.47 -4.74
C LEU A 37 -4.73 -17.96 -5.13
N ASN A 38 -5.17 -18.27 -6.33
CA ASN A 38 -5.07 -19.65 -6.86
C ASN A 38 -3.70 -19.87 -7.52
N VAL A 39 -2.68 -19.98 -6.69
CA VAL A 39 -1.28 -20.16 -7.09
C VAL A 39 -0.65 -21.30 -6.29
N ASP A 40 0.38 -21.92 -6.86
CA ASP A 40 1.23 -22.82 -6.11
C ASP A 40 2.13 -21.98 -5.17
N LEU A 41 1.97 -22.19 -3.88
CA LEU A 41 2.74 -21.45 -2.86
C LEU A 41 4.20 -21.94 -2.73
N ASP A 42 4.55 -23.05 -3.35
CA ASP A 42 5.93 -23.55 -3.42
C ASP A 42 6.69 -23.03 -4.65
N ASP A 43 5.96 -22.49 -5.66
CA ASP A 43 6.55 -21.90 -6.87
C ASP A 43 6.33 -20.39 -6.90
N TYR A 44 7.25 -19.66 -6.29
CA TYR A 44 7.16 -18.20 -6.20
C TYR A 44 8.54 -17.53 -6.36
N PHE A 45 8.47 -16.26 -6.76
CA PHE A 45 9.61 -15.37 -6.79
C PHE A 45 9.24 -14.05 -6.12
N ILE A 46 10.07 -13.60 -5.17
CA ILE A 46 9.92 -12.31 -4.49
C ILE A 46 11.09 -11.42 -4.90
N PHE A 47 10.78 -10.28 -5.51
CA PHE A 47 11.73 -9.22 -5.81
C PHE A 47 11.48 -8.06 -4.85
N THR A 48 12.33 -7.93 -3.83
CA THR A 48 12.13 -6.99 -2.74
C THR A 48 12.47 -5.56 -3.14
N PHE A 49 11.92 -4.59 -2.43
CA PHE A 49 12.27 -3.18 -2.60
C PHE A 49 13.77 -2.94 -2.35
N LYS A 50 14.32 -3.60 -1.34
CA LYS A 50 15.76 -3.59 -1.03
C LYS A 50 16.61 -4.08 -2.21
N GLN A 51 16.23 -5.17 -2.84
CA GLN A 51 16.93 -5.68 -4.02
C GLN A 51 16.81 -4.71 -5.19
N ALA A 52 15.62 -4.13 -5.43
CA ALA A 52 15.42 -3.16 -6.50
C ALA A 52 16.28 -1.89 -6.32
N ILE A 53 16.53 -1.46 -5.08
CA ILE A 53 17.49 -0.38 -4.79
C ILE A 53 18.93 -0.83 -5.09
N SER A 54 19.33 -2.02 -4.63
CA SER A 54 20.66 -2.58 -4.88
C SER A 54 20.95 -2.67 -6.38
N ASP A 55 19.96 -3.08 -7.16
CA ASP A 55 20.03 -3.23 -8.61
C ASP A 55 19.83 -1.89 -9.35
N LYS A 56 19.69 -0.76 -8.62
CA LYS A 56 19.51 0.58 -9.17
C LYS A 56 18.29 0.75 -10.08
N ILE A 57 17.28 -0.08 -9.90
CA ILE A 57 15.99 0.00 -10.62
C ILE A 57 15.15 1.13 -10.03
N ILE A 58 15.20 1.27 -8.71
CA ILE A 58 14.52 2.31 -7.95
C ILE A 58 15.48 3.04 -7.01
N THR A 59 15.04 4.17 -6.48
CA THR A 59 15.81 4.97 -5.52
C THR A 59 14.98 5.15 -4.24
N GLU A 60 15.62 5.06 -3.08
CA GLU A 60 14.98 5.30 -1.78
C GLU A 60 14.39 6.72 -1.73
N PRO A 61 13.12 6.91 -1.35
CA PRO A 61 12.55 8.24 -1.23
C PRO A 61 12.95 8.92 0.07
N ASN A 62 13.13 10.23 0.01
CA ASN A 62 13.35 11.08 1.17
C ASN A 62 12.03 11.74 1.60
N PHE A 63 11.69 11.66 2.90
CA PHE A 63 10.48 12.26 3.45
C PHE A 63 10.76 13.61 4.07
N ILE A 64 9.87 14.58 3.82
CA ILE A 64 9.85 15.89 4.45
C ILE A 64 8.47 16.12 5.05
N GLN A 65 8.45 16.40 6.35
CA GLN A 65 7.21 16.73 7.04
C GLN A 65 6.92 18.22 6.95
N VAL A 66 5.71 18.56 6.54
CA VAL A 66 5.24 19.96 6.52
C VAL A 66 3.87 20.05 7.18
N ASN A 67 3.61 21.19 7.83
CA ASN A 67 2.39 21.40 8.61
C ASN A 67 1.44 22.45 8.01
N SER A 68 1.78 23.00 6.86
CA SER A 68 0.93 23.97 6.19
C SER A 68 1.04 23.88 4.66
N MET A 69 0.00 24.37 3.98
CA MET A 69 -0.03 24.47 2.52
C MET A 69 1.06 25.43 2.01
N GLU A 70 1.34 26.50 2.71
CA GLU A 70 2.34 27.50 2.30
C GLU A 70 3.74 26.88 2.28
N LYS A 71 4.10 26.13 3.33
CA LYS A 71 5.38 25.41 3.38
C LYS A 71 5.46 24.35 2.29
N MET A 72 4.39 23.60 2.08
CA MET A 72 4.33 22.60 1.01
C MET A 72 4.56 23.26 -0.35
N LEU A 73 3.92 24.39 -0.65
CA LEU A 73 4.11 25.12 -1.89
C LEU A 73 5.56 25.63 -2.07
N GLN A 74 6.20 26.05 -1.00
CA GLN A 74 7.62 26.45 -1.01
C GLN A 74 8.53 25.27 -1.35
N GLU A 75 8.35 24.10 -0.69
CA GLU A 75 9.14 22.91 -0.98
C GLU A 75 8.92 22.38 -2.40
N VAL A 76 7.67 22.35 -2.88
CA VAL A 76 7.35 21.99 -4.26
C VAL A 76 8.05 22.92 -5.24
N GLN A 77 8.01 24.23 -4.99
CA GLN A 77 8.67 25.21 -5.84
C GLN A 77 10.18 25.00 -5.87
N LEU A 78 10.83 24.91 -4.70
CA LEU A 78 12.27 24.72 -4.60
C LEU A 78 12.73 23.43 -5.32
N PHE A 79 11.99 22.35 -5.17
CA PHE A 79 12.33 21.09 -5.83
C PHE A 79 12.18 21.14 -7.34
N LEU A 80 11.08 21.72 -7.83
CA LEU A 80 10.83 21.81 -9.28
C LEU A 80 11.74 22.84 -9.97
N GLU A 81 12.13 23.92 -9.32
CA GLU A 81 13.09 24.90 -9.85
C GLU A 81 14.51 24.34 -9.93
N LYS A 82 14.89 23.52 -8.95
CA LYS A 82 16.19 22.83 -8.92
C LYS A 82 16.30 21.73 -9.96
N ASN A 83 15.20 21.08 -10.30
CA ASN A 83 15.16 19.91 -11.16
C ASN A 83 14.28 20.18 -12.39
N GLU A 84 14.89 20.54 -13.49
CA GLU A 84 14.20 20.73 -14.75
C GLU A 84 13.58 19.42 -15.26
N ASN A 85 12.45 19.50 -15.94
CA ASN A 85 11.72 18.35 -16.53
C ASN A 85 11.19 17.31 -15.56
N ILE A 86 11.24 17.58 -14.26
CA ILE A 86 10.65 16.72 -13.25
C ILE A 86 9.18 17.10 -13.02
N LYS A 87 8.37 16.07 -12.74
CA LYS A 87 6.96 16.22 -12.41
C LYS A 87 6.72 15.97 -10.92
N CYS A 88 5.73 16.70 -10.40
CA CYS A 88 5.19 16.52 -9.07
C CYS A 88 3.81 15.84 -9.16
N ILE A 89 3.59 14.83 -8.33
CA ILE A 89 2.27 14.23 -8.12
C ILE A 89 1.75 14.69 -6.77
N ILE A 90 0.52 15.21 -6.72
CA ILE A 90 -0.16 15.59 -5.48
C ILE A 90 -1.38 14.69 -5.31
N LYS A 91 -1.37 13.90 -4.25
CA LYS A 91 -2.47 13.02 -3.88
C LYS A 91 -3.37 13.72 -2.86
N CYS A 92 -4.63 13.92 -3.22
CA CYS A 92 -5.64 14.60 -2.42
C CYS A 92 -6.72 13.65 -1.96
N LYS A 93 -7.37 14.00 -0.86
CA LYS A 93 -8.43 13.19 -0.27
C LYS A 93 -9.72 13.18 -1.12
N ASP A 94 -10.06 14.30 -1.73
CA ASP A 94 -11.31 14.49 -2.47
C ASP A 94 -11.22 15.60 -3.54
N ALA A 95 -12.30 15.80 -4.29
CA ALA A 95 -12.40 16.78 -5.36
C ALA A 95 -12.26 18.24 -4.87
N TYR A 96 -12.69 18.52 -3.65
CA TYR A 96 -12.57 19.85 -3.06
C TYR A 96 -11.12 20.19 -2.80
N ASP A 97 -10.38 19.30 -2.18
CA ASP A 97 -8.95 19.46 -1.96
C ASP A 97 -8.19 19.58 -3.27
N ILE A 98 -8.50 18.74 -4.27
CA ILE A 98 -7.91 18.85 -5.61
C ILE A 98 -8.09 20.26 -6.17
N SER A 99 -9.30 20.82 -6.10
CA SER A 99 -9.58 22.16 -6.62
C SER A 99 -8.80 23.23 -5.87
N ARG A 100 -8.73 23.16 -4.56
CA ARG A 100 -8.00 24.10 -3.69
C ARG A 100 -6.50 24.11 -3.97
N TYR A 101 -5.88 22.93 -4.10
CA TYR A 101 -4.46 22.81 -4.46
C TYR A 101 -4.19 23.24 -5.89
N HIS A 102 -5.09 22.90 -6.81
CA HIS A 102 -4.99 23.33 -8.21
C HIS A 102 -4.95 24.87 -8.34
N GLU A 103 -5.87 25.57 -7.71
CA GLU A 103 -5.95 27.04 -7.76
C GLU A 103 -4.69 27.72 -7.22
N SER A 104 -4.03 27.11 -6.26
CA SER A 104 -2.82 27.67 -5.66
C SER A 104 -1.58 27.39 -6.51
N ILE A 105 -1.43 26.17 -7.02
CA ILE A 105 -0.22 25.73 -7.73
C ILE A 105 -0.23 26.16 -9.20
N SER A 106 -1.38 26.20 -9.86
CA SER A 106 -1.50 26.56 -11.26
C SER A 106 -1.06 28.00 -11.56
N LYS A 107 -0.97 28.85 -10.54
CA LYS A 107 -0.40 30.20 -10.65
C LYS A 107 1.09 30.22 -10.98
N LYS A 108 1.82 29.13 -10.66
CA LYS A 108 3.27 29.03 -10.82
C LYS A 108 3.69 27.96 -11.81
N PHE A 109 2.96 26.84 -11.85
CA PHE A 109 3.31 25.69 -12.68
C PHE A 109 2.12 25.25 -13.52
N LYS A 110 2.38 24.82 -14.74
CA LYS A 110 1.36 24.20 -15.57
C LYS A 110 0.89 22.91 -14.89
N THR A 111 -0.37 22.91 -14.48
CA THR A 111 -0.96 21.92 -13.61
C THR A 111 -2.12 21.22 -14.30
N VAL A 112 -2.20 19.91 -14.13
CA VAL A 112 -3.36 19.10 -14.52
C VAL A 112 -3.96 18.45 -13.29
N SER A 113 -5.29 18.51 -13.18
CA SER A 113 -6.05 17.88 -12.11
C SER A 113 -7.06 16.90 -12.66
N ILE A 114 -7.15 15.73 -12.02
CA ILE A 114 -7.99 14.62 -12.49
C ILE A 114 -8.90 14.14 -11.37
N HIS A 115 -10.21 14.18 -11.65
CA HIS A 115 -11.21 13.60 -10.76
C HIS A 115 -12.48 13.25 -11.55
N GLU A 116 -13.17 12.19 -11.18
CA GLU A 116 -14.34 11.69 -11.91
C GLU A 116 -15.52 12.67 -11.98
N THR A 117 -15.60 13.61 -11.03
CA THR A 117 -16.63 14.65 -11.01
C THR A 117 -16.30 15.86 -11.88
N PHE A 118 -15.06 15.95 -12.40
CA PHE A 118 -14.68 17.08 -13.24
C PHE A 118 -15.23 16.91 -14.66
N ARG A 119 -15.40 18.04 -15.34
CA ARG A 119 -15.59 18.09 -16.78
C ARG A 119 -14.23 18.29 -17.44
N ASN A 120 -14.07 17.71 -18.63
CA ASN A 120 -12.86 17.94 -19.40
C ASN A 120 -12.79 19.40 -19.86
N ASP A 121 -11.80 20.11 -19.38
CA ASP A 121 -11.55 21.51 -19.67
C ASP A 121 -10.05 21.74 -19.82
N GLU A 122 -9.59 21.82 -21.05
CA GLU A 122 -8.18 22.04 -21.39
C GLU A 122 -7.67 23.39 -20.92
N ALA A 123 -8.52 24.41 -20.94
CA ALA A 123 -8.14 25.76 -20.56
C ALA A 123 -7.83 25.84 -19.04
N SER A 124 -8.62 25.19 -18.21
CA SER A 124 -8.38 25.12 -16.78
C SER A 124 -7.45 23.97 -16.35
N GLY A 125 -7.12 23.03 -17.24
CA GLY A 125 -6.32 21.85 -16.90
C GLY A 125 -7.05 20.83 -16.01
N LYS A 126 -8.38 20.81 -16.02
CA LYS A 126 -9.20 19.87 -15.23
C LYS A 126 -9.80 18.79 -16.13
N PHE A 127 -9.65 17.52 -15.74
CA PHE A 127 -10.10 16.39 -16.55
C PHE A 127 -10.83 15.34 -15.71
N LYS A 128 -11.78 14.65 -16.33
CA LYS A 128 -12.51 13.53 -15.72
C LYS A 128 -11.67 12.27 -15.62
N SER A 129 -10.79 12.05 -16.56
CA SER A 129 -9.97 10.84 -16.68
C SER A 129 -8.57 11.15 -17.18
N VAL A 130 -7.69 10.18 -17.02
CA VAL A 130 -6.34 10.22 -17.59
C VAL A 130 -6.41 10.38 -19.11
N ASN A 131 -5.67 11.33 -19.64
CA ASN A 131 -5.58 11.58 -21.07
C ASN A 131 -4.12 11.77 -21.51
N SER A 132 -3.88 11.90 -22.81
CA SER A 132 -2.55 12.10 -23.39
C SER A 132 -1.86 13.39 -22.93
N ALA A 133 -2.63 14.39 -22.45
CA ALA A 133 -2.06 15.64 -21.94
C ALA A 133 -1.08 15.43 -20.78
N LEU A 134 -1.25 14.36 -19.97
CA LEU A 134 -0.37 14.07 -18.83
C LEU A 134 1.09 13.84 -19.22
N LYS A 135 1.34 13.35 -20.43
CA LYS A 135 2.67 13.08 -20.97
C LYS A 135 3.35 14.30 -21.59
N SER A 136 2.65 15.45 -21.65
CA SER A 136 3.23 16.67 -22.18
C SER A 136 4.36 17.17 -21.27
N ASP A 137 5.52 17.48 -21.85
CA ASP A 137 6.69 17.98 -21.12
C ASP A 137 6.43 19.32 -20.42
N ASN A 138 5.45 20.07 -20.88
CA ASN A 138 5.08 21.33 -20.25
C ASN A 138 4.34 21.18 -18.92
N ILE A 139 3.75 20.01 -18.63
CA ILE A 139 3.04 19.79 -17.38
C ILE A 139 4.03 19.42 -16.30
N ARG A 140 4.03 20.20 -15.20
CA ARG A 140 4.94 20.03 -14.09
C ARG A 140 4.25 19.44 -12.85
N VAL A 141 2.94 19.65 -12.70
CA VAL A 141 2.19 19.19 -11.53
C VAL A 141 0.93 18.44 -11.94
N LEU A 142 0.73 17.29 -11.33
CA LEU A 142 -0.42 16.40 -11.50
C LEU A 142 -1.14 16.25 -10.17
N ILE A 143 -2.44 16.54 -10.11
CA ILE A 143 -3.23 16.46 -8.88
C ILE A 143 -4.36 15.46 -9.08
N HIS A 144 -4.48 14.50 -8.17
CA HIS A 144 -5.50 13.46 -8.27
C HIS A 144 -5.92 12.92 -6.88
N GLN A 145 -6.97 12.10 -6.87
CA GLN A 145 -7.35 11.27 -5.73
C GLN A 145 -6.86 9.83 -5.93
N HIS A 146 -7.39 9.10 -6.90
CA HIS A 146 -7.04 7.69 -7.18
C HIS A 146 -6.63 7.43 -8.64
N LYS A 147 -6.90 8.36 -9.56
CA LYS A 147 -6.79 8.10 -11.00
C LYS A 147 -5.37 7.87 -11.53
N LEU A 148 -4.34 8.21 -10.76
CA LEU A 148 -2.94 7.94 -11.12
C LEU A 148 -2.34 6.78 -10.31
N ASP A 149 -3.11 6.14 -9.45
CA ASP A 149 -2.61 5.02 -8.64
C ASP A 149 -2.32 3.79 -9.52
N GLU A 150 -3.02 3.65 -10.64
CA GLU A 150 -2.84 2.54 -11.59
C GLU A 150 -2.75 3.05 -13.05
N GLY A 151 -2.04 2.30 -13.89
CA GLY A 151 -2.10 2.45 -15.35
C GLY A 151 -1.33 3.64 -15.95
N VAL A 152 -0.61 4.45 -15.18
CA VAL A 152 0.15 5.58 -15.70
C VAL A 152 1.64 5.40 -15.46
N ASP A 153 2.43 5.49 -16.53
CA ASP A 153 3.90 5.45 -16.47
C ASP A 153 4.47 6.86 -16.65
N LEU A 154 5.05 7.39 -15.57
CA LEU A 154 5.64 8.73 -15.49
C LEU A 154 6.99 8.66 -14.78
N PRO A 155 8.04 8.19 -15.44
CA PRO A 155 9.37 8.04 -14.81
C PRO A 155 9.96 9.38 -14.35
N GLU A 156 9.56 10.48 -14.99
CA GLU A 156 9.93 11.84 -14.61
C GLU A 156 9.24 12.36 -13.34
N ALA A 157 8.28 11.63 -12.77
CA ALA A 157 7.70 11.99 -11.48
C ALA A 157 8.67 11.65 -10.34
N LYS A 158 9.19 12.68 -9.66
CA LYS A 158 10.18 12.55 -8.59
C LYS A 158 9.77 13.26 -7.30
N LEU A 159 8.69 13.98 -7.35
CA LEU A 159 8.13 14.65 -6.19
C LEU A 159 6.71 14.13 -5.97
N LEU A 160 6.44 13.68 -4.75
CA LEU A 160 5.12 13.26 -4.30
C LEU A 160 4.69 14.13 -3.12
N VAL A 161 3.48 14.62 -3.16
CA VAL A 161 2.85 15.31 -2.04
C VAL A 161 1.67 14.48 -1.55
N LEU A 162 1.68 14.10 -0.29
CA LEU A 162 0.59 13.43 0.40
C LEU A 162 -0.13 14.44 1.28
N THR A 163 -1.32 14.85 0.88
CA THR A 163 -2.07 15.92 1.59
C THR A 163 -2.87 15.40 2.78
N TYR A 164 -2.96 14.09 2.94
CA TYR A 164 -3.70 13.40 3.99
C TYR A 164 -3.03 12.07 4.34
N GLN A 165 -3.44 11.47 5.46
CA GLN A 165 -3.05 10.12 5.81
C GLN A 165 -3.76 9.13 4.88
N VAL A 166 -3.01 8.39 4.07
CA VAL A 166 -3.59 7.38 3.16
C VAL A 166 -4.26 6.25 3.94
N GLY A 167 -5.29 5.66 3.35
CA GLY A 167 -6.16 4.71 4.01
C GLY A 167 -5.52 3.34 4.27
N SER A 168 -4.50 2.97 3.50
CA SER A 168 -3.85 1.66 3.62
C SER A 168 -2.40 1.68 3.16
N GLY A 169 -1.61 0.74 3.68
CA GLY A 169 -0.23 0.57 3.23
C GLY A 169 -0.13 0.15 1.77
N ARG A 170 -1.11 -0.58 1.21
CA ARG A 170 -1.18 -0.87 -0.22
C ARG A 170 -1.24 0.42 -1.04
N GLU A 171 -2.16 1.30 -0.70
CA GLU A 171 -2.31 2.61 -1.36
C GLU A 171 -1.01 3.40 -1.28
N LEU A 172 -0.37 3.43 -0.10
CA LEU A 172 0.88 4.13 0.10
C LEU A 172 2.00 3.58 -0.80
N VAL A 173 2.20 2.27 -0.82
CA VAL A 173 3.25 1.63 -1.64
C VAL A 173 3.02 1.85 -3.12
N GLN A 174 1.80 1.71 -3.61
CA GLN A 174 1.45 1.97 -5.00
C GLN A 174 1.70 3.43 -5.39
N THR A 175 1.34 4.36 -4.50
CA THR A 175 1.52 5.80 -4.73
C THR A 175 3.02 6.16 -4.72
N ILE A 176 3.80 5.69 -3.74
CA ILE A 176 5.24 5.91 -3.67
C ILE A 176 5.95 5.23 -4.85
N GLY A 177 5.50 4.06 -5.27
CA GLY A 177 6.00 3.33 -6.43
C GLY A 177 6.01 4.16 -7.73
N ARG A 178 5.21 5.23 -7.82
CA ARG A 178 5.19 6.12 -8.97
C ARG A 178 6.40 7.04 -9.07
N VAL A 179 7.02 7.38 -7.93
CA VAL A 179 8.10 8.37 -7.88
C VAL A 179 9.49 7.78 -7.63
N VAL A 180 9.57 6.53 -7.15
CA VAL A 180 10.85 5.91 -6.79
C VAL A 180 11.64 5.34 -7.97
N ARG A 181 11.07 5.26 -9.17
CA ARG A 181 11.76 4.75 -10.37
C ARG A 181 13.03 5.54 -10.63
N ASN A 182 14.10 4.87 -11.02
CA ASN A 182 15.33 5.56 -11.34
C ASN A 182 15.14 6.41 -12.62
N TYR A 183 15.36 7.72 -12.50
CA TYR A 183 15.28 8.66 -13.61
C TYR A 183 16.30 9.77 -13.38
N ASN A 184 17.27 9.88 -14.29
CA ASN A 184 18.34 10.89 -14.24
C ASN A 184 19.10 10.99 -12.91
N SER A 185 19.13 9.90 -12.12
CA SER A 185 19.73 9.85 -10.78
C SER A 185 19.18 10.91 -9.79
N ILE A 186 17.97 11.41 -10.03
CA ILE A 186 17.32 12.36 -9.14
C ILE A 186 16.65 11.57 -8.00
N GLU A 187 17.01 11.91 -6.77
CA GLU A 187 16.41 11.32 -5.58
C GLU A 187 14.93 11.74 -5.44
N PRO A 188 14.02 10.79 -5.28
CA PRO A 188 12.62 11.10 -5.08
C PRO A 188 12.39 11.74 -3.71
N MET A 189 11.51 12.75 -3.67
CA MET A 189 11.11 13.42 -2.43
C MET A 189 9.62 13.24 -2.18
N ILE A 190 9.26 12.96 -0.95
CA ILE A 190 7.87 12.86 -0.49
C ILE A 190 7.63 13.96 0.55
N ILE A 191 6.68 14.84 0.25
CA ILE A 191 6.20 15.86 1.17
C ILE A 191 4.95 15.33 1.85
N ASP A 192 5.00 15.14 3.17
CA ASP A 192 3.90 14.59 3.95
C ASP A 192 3.26 15.66 4.85
N LEU A 193 1.95 15.91 4.63
CA LEU A 193 1.15 16.82 5.43
C LEU A 193 0.39 16.09 6.56
N ALA A 194 0.49 14.77 6.67
CA ALA A 194 -0.26 13.94 7.60
C ALA A 194 0.43 13.69 8.94
N SER A 195 1.23 14.62 9.40
CA SER A 195 1.91 14.55 10.72
C SER A 195 2.72 13.26 10.92
N SER A 196 3.52 12.89 9.93
CA SER A 196 4.40 11.70 9.92
C SER A 196 3.68 10.34 9.88
N SER A 197 2.37 10.31 9.72
CA SER A 197 1.64 9.02 9.68
C SER A 197 1.99 8.20 8.45
N ASN A 198 2.14 8.83 7.28
CA ASN A 198 2.52 8.14 6.05
C ASN A 198 4.00 7.70 6.08
N GLU A 199 4.89 8.53 6.61
CA GLU A 199 6.30 8.17 6.79
C GLU A 199 6.46 6.97 7.72
N ARG A 200 5.73 6.96 8.86
CA ARG A 200 5.74 5.83 9.79
C ARG A 200 5.23 4.54 9.13
N MET A 201 4.17 4.62 8.34
CA MET A 201 3.64 3.48 7.59
C MET A 201 4.67 2.99 6.56
N TRP A 202 5.39 3.90 5.90
CA TRP A 202 6.47 3.55 4.98
C TRP A 202 7.62 2.85 5.68
N GLN A 203 8.03 3.33 6.85
CA GLN A 203 9.07 2.67 7.67
C GLN A 203 8.64 1.24 8.06
N SER A 204 7.38 1.04 8.43
CA SER A 204 6.85 -0.31 8.71
C SER A 204 6.91 -1.22 7.49
N TYR A 205 6.62 -0.68 6.30
CA TYR A 205 6.82 -1.42 5.04
C TYR A 205 8.28 -1.82 4.84
N ARG A 206 9.23 -0.93 5.10
CA ARG A 206 10.66 -1.22 4.96
C ARG A 206 11.13 -2.34 5.88
N VAL A 207 10.63 -2.36 7.12
CA VAL A 207 10.89 -3.46 8.07
C VAL A 207 10.32 -4.78 7.54
N PHE A 208 9.12 -4.76 6.98
CA PHE A 208 8.52 -5.92 6.35
C PHE A 208 9.32 -6.38 5.11
N ASP A 209 9.74 -5.47 4.25
CA ASP A 209 10.57 -5.77 3.07
C ASP A 209 11.90 -6.43 3.45
N ASP A 210 12.55 -5.94 4.51
CA ASP A 210 13.76 -6.56 5.07
C ASP A 210 13.48 -7.97 5.59
N TYR A 211 12.35 -8.21 6.24
CA TYR A 211 11.96 -9.54 6.71
C TYR A 211 11.78 -10.52 5.53
N ILE A 212 11.01 -10.16 4.52
CA ILE A 212 10.78 -11.03 3.35
C ILE A 212 12.00 -11.17 2.44
N SER A 213 13.04 -10.35 2.62
CA SER A 213 14.32 -10.50 1.92
C SER A 213 15.10 -11.74 2.38
N THR A 214 14.74 -12.32 3.53
CA THR A 214 15.37 -13.54 4.04
C THR A 214 14.63 -14.79 3.55
N PRO A 215 15.32 -15.93 3.34
CA PRO A 215 14.66 -17.17 2.89
C PRO A 215 13.57 -17.65 3.83
N SER A 216 13.75 -17.51 5.15
CA SER A 216 12.74 -17.89 6.14
C SER A 216 11.56 -16.93 6.14
N GLY A 217 11.83 -15.63 6.00
CA GLY A 217 10.79 -14.60 5.96
C GLY A 217 9.94 -14.70 4.70
N SER A 218 10.55 -14.88 3.53
CA SER A 218 9.82 -15.07 2.28
C SER A 218 8.92 -16.31 2.32
N LYS A 219 9.45 -17.44 2.79
CA LYS A 219 8.66 -18.68 2.94
C LYS A 219 7.52 -18.51 3.95
N GLY A 220 7.78 -17.85 5.08
CA GLY A 220 6.76 -17.55 6.08
C GLY A 220 5.66 -16.67 5.53
N PHE A 221 6.05 -15.60 4.83
CA PHE A 221 5.11 -14.68 4.19
C PHE A 221 4.23 -15.39 3.14
N ILE A 222 4.82 -16.15 2.22
CA ILE A 222 4.05 -16.87 1.19
C ILE A 222 3.06 -17.84 1.82
N LYS A 223 3.47 -18.58 2.86
CA LYS A 223 2.55 -19.46 3.59
C LYS A 223 1.40 -18.69 4.25
N SER A 224 1.63 -17.46 4.69
CA SER A 224 0.60 -16.63 5.31
C SER A 224 -0.47 -16.12 4.33
N LEU A 225 -0.23 -16.22 3.03
CA LEU A 225 -1.23 -15.88 2.01
C LEU A 225 -2.38 -16.90 1.94
N SER A 226 -2.19 -18.10 2.50
CA SER A 226 -3.27 -19.08 2.67
C SER A 226 -3.88 -19.00 4.06
N THR A 227 -5.07 -18.42 4.13
CA THR A 227 -5.86 -18.36 5.37
C THR A 227 -6.20 -19.75 5.89
N THR A 228 -6.48 -20.69 4.98
CA THR A 228 -6.75 -22.09 5.31
C THR A 228 -5.57 -22.75 6.03
N ASN A 229 -4.35 -22.53 5.52
CA ASN A 229 -3.14 -23.09 6.15
C ASN A 229 -2.85 -22.45 7.51
N LEU A 230 -3.10 -21.13 7.67
CA LEU A 230 -2.96 -20.46 8.96
C LEU A 230 -3.92 -21.01 10.00
N ILE A 231 -5.20 -21.14 9.64
CA ILE A 231 -6.22 -21.71 10.53
C ILE A 231 -5.90 -23.15 10.88
N LYS A 232 -5.50 -23.95 9.89
CA LYS A 232 -5.11 -25.34 10.12
C LYS A 232 -3.91 -25.43 11.08
N GLY A 233 -2.86 -24.64 10.84
CA GLY A 233 -1.70 -24.61 11.74
C GLY A 233 -2.06 -24.20 13.17
N PHE A 234 -2.98 -23.25 13.33
CA PHE A 234 -3.50 -22.89 14.65
C PHE A 234 -4.25 -24.07 15.30
N LEU A 235 -5.15 -24.73 14.58
CA LEU A 235 -5.91 -25.85 15.11
C LEU A 235 -5.04 -27.07 15.44
N ASP A 236 -3.96 -27.29 14.69
CA ASP A 236 -2.98 -28.34 14.97
C ASP A 236 -2.23 -28.07 16.28
N ASN A 237 -1.97 -26.79 16.61
CA ASN A 237 -1.35 -26.39 17.88
C ASN A 237 -2.34 -26.35 19.05
N PHE A 238 -3.63 -26.18 18.76
CA PHE A 238 -4.70 -26.08 19.74
C PHE A 238 -5.84 -27.05 19.39
N PRO A 239 -5.63 -28.37 19.50
CA PRO A 239 -6.59 -29.38 19.02
C PRO A 239 -7.95 -29.32 19.72
N GLU A 240 -8.04 -28.73 20.91
CA GLU A 240 -9.29 -28.49 21.62
C GLU A 240 -10.27 -27.63 20.83
N TYR A 241 -9.79 -26.75 19.96
CA TYR A 241 -10.63 -25.93 19.10
C TYR A 241 -11.07 -26.62 17.81
N SER A 242 -10.36 -27.68 17.40
CA SER A 242 -10.70 -28.44 16.19
C SER A 242 -11.82 -29.46 16.40
N TYR A 243 -12.02 -29.89 17.62
CA TYR A 243 -12.90 -31.02 17.95
C TYR A 243 -14.39 -30.78 17.68
N PHE A 244 -14.81 -29.53 17.51
CA PHE A 244 -16.22 -29.15 17.46
C PHE A 244 -16.71 -28.66 16.09
N SER A 245 -16.25 -29.15 15.09
CA SER A 245 -15.99 -28.79 13.72
C SER A 245 -17.10 -28.26 12.80
N SER A 246 -18.37 -28.35 13.04
CA SER A 246 -19.35 -27.97 12.01
C SER A 246 -19.70 -26.48 11.95
N ARG A 247 -19.39 -25.74 13.02
CA ARG A 247 -19.63 -24.28 13.11
C ARG A 247 -18.47 -23.60 13.82
N PHE A 248 -17.34 -23.59 13.18
CA PHE A 248 -16.09 -23.08 13.74
C PHE A 248 -16.21 -21.65 14.34
N ARG A 249 -16.99 -20.78 13.74
CA ARG A 249 -17.20 -19.42 14.24
C ARG A 249 -17.92 -19.33 15.59
N GLU A 250 -18.78 -20.30 15.89
CA GLU A 250 -19.57 -20.32 17.12
C GLU A 250 -18.83 -21.03 18.26
N ARG A 251 -17.66 -21.64 17.98
CA ARG A 251 -17.01 -22.56 18.91
C ARG A 251 -15.59 -22.20 19.30
N LEU A 252 -15.02 -21.21 18.66
CA LEU A 252 -13.77 -20.64 19.10
C LEU A 252 -14.07 -19.84 20.38
N ASP A 253 -13.85 -20.49 21.53
CA ASP A 253 -13.99 -19.82 22.81
C ASP A 253 -12.79 -18.91 23.04
N LEU A 254 -12.95 -17.65 22.66
CA LEU A 254 -11.93 -16.63 22.84
C LEU A 254 -11.70 -16.28 24.30
N GLN A 255 -12.60 -16.67 25.22
CA GLN A 255 -12.38 -16.49 26.66
C GLN A 255 -11.25 -17.39 27.17
N SER A 256 -11.11 -18.60 26.59
CA SER A 256 -10.01 -19.49 26.94
C SER A 256 -8.63 -18.98 26.52
N ILE A 257 -8.59 -18.01 25.60
CA ILE A 257 -7.37 -17.28 25.23
C ILE A 257 -7.39 -15.84 25.77
N ASN A 258 -8.21 -15.58 26.79
CA ASN A 258 -8.33 -14.30 27.51
C ASN A 258 -8.67 -13.08 26.62
N ALA A 259 -9.43 -13.26 25.59
CA ALA A 259 -9.90 -12.19 24.71
C ALA A 259 -11.32 -11.72 25.09
N ASN A 260 -11.60 -11.54 26.38
CA ASN A 260 -12.85 -11.05 26.99
C ASN A 260 -13.98 -10.70 26.02
N ASP A 261 -14.94 -11.59 25.84
CA ASP A 261 -16.23 -11.39 25.15
C ASP A 261 -16.17 -10.70 23.77
N ILE A 262 -15.00 -10.65 23.13
CA ILE A 262 -14.85 -10.04 21.80
C ILE A 262 -15.23 -11.07 20.75
N SER A 263 -16.37 -10.89 20.11
CA SER A 263 -16.73 -11.62 18.91
C SER A 263 -15.91 -11.08 17.75
N ILE A 264 -14.76 -11.70 17.46
CA ILE A 264 -13.92 -11.34 16.31
C ILE A 264 -14.29 -12.27 15.15
N PRO A 265 -14.68 -11.75 13.99
CA PRO A 265 -14.86 -12.57 12.81
C PRO A 265 -13.55 -13.31 12.49
N LEU A 266 -13.60 -14.60 12.26
CA LEU A 266 -12.40 -15.42 12.03
C LEU A 266 -11.53 -14.90 10.88
N ALA A 267 -12.14 -14.32 9.88
CA ALA A 267 -11.46 -13.66 8.76
C ALA A 267 -10.56 -12.47 9.18
N SER A 268 -10.73 -11.96 10.39
CA SER A 268 -9.98 -10.82 10.94
C SER A 268 -8.97 -11.24 12.01
N VAL A 269 -8.78 -12.53 12.24
CA VAL A 269 -7.89 -13.05 13.28
C VAL A 269 -6.54 -13.40 12.69
N CYS A 270 -5.48 -12.83 13.23
CA CYS A 270 -4.11 -13.16 12.94
C CYS A 270 -3.49 -13.83 14.18
N PHE A 271 -3.00 -15.05 14.03
CA PHE A 271 -2.31 -15.78 15.09
C PHE A 271 -0.81 -15.68 14.86
N ILE A 272 -0.08 -15.27 15.89
CA ILE A 272 1.35 -15.07 15.81
C ILE A 272 2.02 -15.91 16.87
N GLU A 273 2.94 -16.78 16.44
CA GLU A 273 3.76 -17.54 17.35
C GLU A 273 4.70 -16.62 18.12
N LYS A 274 4.58 -16.63 19.44
CA LYS A 274 5.43 -15.87 20.34
C LYS A 274 6.74 -16.59 20.60
N GLY A 275 7.81 -16.20 19.93
CA GLY A 275 9.15 -16.69 20.24
C GLY A 275 9.72 -16.12 21.55
N PRO A 276 10.76 -16.76 22.14
CA PRO A 276 11.32 -16.38 23.44
C PRO A 276 11.91 -14.95 23.49
N ASN A 277 12.21 -14.33 22.36
CA ASN A 277 12.80 -13.00 22.27
C ASN A 277 11.79 -11.94 21.79
N TYR A 278 10.53 -12.18 21.95
CA TYR A 278 9.48 -11.31 21.43
C TYR A 278 9.12 -10.22 22.44
N SER A 279 9.29 -8.95 22.05
CA SER A 279 8.67 -7.83 22.76
C SER A 279 7.41 -7.39 22.02
N THR A 280 6.36 -7.04 22.75
CA THR A 280 5.09 -6.55 22.17
C THR A 280 5.27 -5.37 21.21
N PRO A 281 6.13 -4.36 21.48
CA PRO A 281 6.38 -3.28 20.53
C PRO A 281 6.98 -3.77 19.21
N LEU A 282 7.94 -4.71 19.26
CA LEU A 282 8.56 -5.26 18.05
C LEU A 282 7.57 -6.07 17.21
N LEU A 283 6.66 -6.77 17.87
CA LEU A 283 5.56 -7.47 17.24
C LEU A 283 4.61 -6.51 16.54
N LEU A 284 4.19 -5.47 17.23
CA LEU A 284 3.27 -4.46 16.69
C LEU A 284 3.86 -3.76 15.48
N ASP A 285 5.14 -3.45 15.46
CA ASP A 285 5.79 -2.82 14.30
C ASP A 285 5.83 -3.76 13.09
N LYS A 286 6.03 -5.06 13.30
CA LYS A 286 6.01 -6.07 12.22
C LYS A 286 4.61 -6.34 11.69
N ILE A 287 3.60 -6.39 12.57
CA ILE A 287 2.20 -6.63 12.22
C ILE A 287 1.57 -5.37 11.65
N TYR A 288 1.97 -4.20 12.13
CA TYR A 288 1.39 -2.90 11.79
C TYR A 288 1.34 -2.68 10.27
N TRP A 289 2.37 -3.07 9.56
CA TRP A 289 2.39 -3.04 8.10
C TRP A 289 1.29 -3.92 7.51
N GLU A 290 1.22 -5.20 7.87
CA GLU A 290 0.23 -6.12 7.29
C GLU A 290 -1.21 -5.72 7.61
N LEU A 291 -1.48 -5.25 8.81
CA LEU A 291 -2.81 -4.78 9.18
C LEU A 291 -3.15 -3.44 8.53
N HIS A 292 -2.18 -2.56 8.35
CA HIS A 292 -2.37 -1.27 7.65
C HIS A 292 -2.52 -1.42 6.14
N THR A 293 -1.85 -2.39 5.51
CA THR A 293 -2.05 -2.66 4.08
C THR A 293 -3.50 -2.97 3.76
N GLN A 294 -4.23 -3.46 4.75
CA GLN A 294 -5.62 -3.90 4.62
C GLN A 294 -6.64 -2.87 5.13
N GLY A 295 -6.20 -1.71 5.61
CA GLY A 295 -7.07 -0.71 6.19
C GLY A 295 -7.67 -1.11 7.53
N SER A 296 -7.03 -2.03 8.27
CA SER A 296 -7.52 -2.55 9.54
C SER A 296 -7.09 -1.70 10.73
N LEU A 297 -7.94 -1.61 11.75
CA LEU A 297 -7.59 -0.95 13.01
C LEU A 297 -6.78 -1.91 13.88
N VAL A 298 -5.56 -1.52 14.24
CA VAL A 298 -4.75 -2.25 15.21
C VAL A 298 -5.15 -1.84 16.62
N LYS A 299 -5.54 -2.80 17.45
CA LYS A 299 -5.86 -2.58 18.86
C LYS A 299 -5.13 -3.60 19.73
N GLU A 300 -4.31 -3.13 20.64
CA GLU A 300 -3.69 -3.97 21.65
C GLU A 300 -4.71 -4.25 22.76
N ILE A 301 -4.90 -5.52 23.07
CA ILE A 301 -5.68 -5.95 24.23
C ILE A 301 -4.68 -6.51 25.25
N LYS A 302 -4.53 -5.83 26.37
CA LYS A 302 -3.71 -6.31 27.47
C LYS A 302 -4.57 -7.11 28.43
N ASN A 303 -4.19 -8.35 28.69
CA ASN A 303 -4.69 -9.11 29.82
C ASN A 303 -3.83 -8.78 31.04
N ASP A 304 -4.45 -8.31 32.09
CA ASP A 304 -3.83 -8.14 33.40
C ASP A 304 -3.73 -9.53 34.08
N HIS A 305 -2.81 -10.37 33.58
CA HIS A 305 -2.41 -11.64 34.25
C HIS A 305 -0.89 -11.74 34.28
#